data_fc842f40e84833bd2b6596b2a03fe166
#
_entry.id   fc842f40e84833bd2b6596b2a03fe166
#
_cell.length_a   1.000
_cell.length_b   1.000
_cell.length_c   1.000
_cell.angle_alpha   90.00
_cell.angle_beta   90.00
_cell.angle_gamma   90.00
#
_symmetry.space_group_name_H-M   'P 1'
#
loop_
_entity.id
_entity.type
_entity.pdbx_description
1 polymer ?
#
loop_
_entity_poly.entity_id
_entity_poly.type
_entity_poly.pdbx_seq_one_letter_code
_entity_poly.pdbx_strand_id
1 'polypeptide(L)'
;DHVSGEYRGAAHSSCNLLKRRQRKIPVFIHNFRGYDSHLIVPALGNHKDQELRVIAQTMEKYLHVQFGEHLVYKDTMQFLGCSLARLIQNLNTSGRQSFTHLLHAFDQYSDSNVDLLLRKGVYPYDYMVDATKLKEKQLPPQAAFFNRLLQEACSLEDYEHAQRVWTE
;
A
#
# COMPACT_ATOMS: atom_id res chain seq x y z
N ASP A 1 -19.53 28.87 1.58
CA ASP A 1 -18.88 27.68 1.02
C ASP A 1 -18.61 27.86 -0.47
N HIS A 2 -17.37 27.71 -0.89
CA HIS A 2 -16.97 27.94 -2.30
C HIS A 2 -17.46 26.84 -3.27
N VAL A 3 -17.99 25.74 -2.78
CA VAL A 3 -18.50 24.65 -3.60
C VAL A 3 -20.02 24.70 -3.70
N SER A 4 -20.69 24.82 -2.56
CA SER A 4 -22.16 24.85 -2.52
C SER A 4 -22.76 26.26 -2.69
N GLY A 5 -21.95 27.31 -2.55
CA GLY A 5 -22.44 28.69 -2.50
C GLY A 5 -23.14 29.06 -1.19
N GLU A 6 -23.27 28.13 -0.25
CA GLU A 6 -24.01 28.31 0.98
C GLU A 6 -23.29 29.25 1.95
N TYR A 7 -24.03 30.20 2.54
CA TYR A 7 -23.52 31.06 3.58
C TYR A 7 -23.42 30.30 4.92
N ARG A 8 -22.23 30.27 5.50
CA ARG A 8 -21.92 29.50 6.73
C ARG A 8 -21.79 30.36 7.98
N GLY A 9 -22.11 31.65 7.94
CA GLY A 9 -21.93 32.58 9.01
C GLY A 9 -20.54 33.24 9.01
N ALA A 10 -20.41 34.31 9.84
CA ALA A 10 -19.16 35.01 10.05
C ALA A 10 -18.18 34.16 10.86
N ALA A 11 -16.91 34.15 10.48
CA ALA A 11 -15.84 33.44 11.17
C ALA A 11 -14.52 34.19 11.03
N HIS A 12 -13.61 34.05 12.02
CA HIS A 12 -12.24 34.52 11.88
C HIS A 12 -11.57 33.79 10.72
N SER A 13 -10.62 34.44 10.06
CA SER A 13 -9.89 33.85 8.92
C SER A 13 -9.29 32.48 9.25
N SER A 14 -8.63 32.34 10.39
CA SER A 14 -8.08 31.08 10.87
C SER A 14 -9.14 30.01 11.10
N CYS A 15 -10.27 30.36 11.72
CA CYS A 15 -11.39 29.43 11.94
C CYS A 15 -12.04 29.00 10.62
N ASN A 16 -12.17 29.91 9.66
CA ASN A 16 -12.70 29.61 8.34
C ASN A 16 -11.82 28.64 7.57
N LEU A 17 -10.50 28.80 7.67
CA LEU A 17 -9.53 27.87 7.09
C LEU A 17 -9.53 26.49 7.78
N LEU A 18 -9.79 26.46 9.08
CA LEU A 18 -9.92 25.22 9.86
C LEU A 18 -11.26 24.52 9.66
N LYS A 19 -12.32 25.27 9.25
CA LYS A 19 -13.63 24.70 8.95
C LYS A 19 -13.57 23.87 7.68
N ARG A 20 -13.09 22.65 7.86
CA ARG A 20 -12.79 21.73 6.80
C ARG A 20 -14.06 21.29 6.06
N ARG A 21 -14.02 21.35 4.73
CA ARG A 21 -14.86 20.55 3.85
C ARG A 21 -14.75 19.08 4.23
N GLN A 22 -15.78 18.30 3.94
CA GLN A 22 -15.65 16.85 3.91
C GLN A 22 -14.39 16.50 3.11
N ARG A 23 -13.35 16.03 3.80
CA ARG A 23 -12.07 15.74 3.14
C ARG A 23 -12.16 14.39 2.49
N LYS A 24 -11.80 14.36 1.22
CA LYS A 24 -11.47 13.11 0.58
C LYS A 24 -10.26 12.49 1.28
N ILE A 25 -10.37 11.22 1.59
CA ILE A 25 -9.32 10.42 2.21
C ILE A 25 -8.56 9.74 1.06
N PRO A 26 -7.31 10.12 0.79
CA PRO A 26 -6.54 9.45 -0.23
C PRO A 26 -6.07 8.08 0.26
N VAL A 27 -6.27 7.07 -0.56
CA VAL A 27 -5.71 5.72 -0.38
C VAL A 27 -4.57 5.58 -1.37
N PHE A 28 -3.34 5.59 -0.87
CA PHE A 28 -2.14 5.51 -1.69
C PHE A 28 -1.72 4.05 -1.86
N ILE A 29 -1.60 3.59 -3.11
CA ILE A 29 -1.11 2.26 -3.44
C ILE A 29 -0.07 2.41 -4.56
N HIS A 30 1.06 1.73 -4.44
CA HIS A 30 2.13 1.78 -5.43
C HIS A 30 1.83 0.81 -6.58
N ASN A 31 1.84 1.29 -7.82
CA ASN A 31 1.44 0.56 -9.03
C ASN A 31 -0.04 0.12 -9.02
N PHE A 32 -0.90 0.88 -8.36
CA PHE A 32 -2.34 0.60 -8.26
C PHE A 32 -2.98 0.37 -9.61
N ARG A 33 -2.71 1.22 -10.59
CA ARG A 33 -3.33 1.17 -11.92
C ARG A 33 -3.03 -0.10 -12.70
N GLY A 34 -1.85 -0.66 -12.49
CA GLY A 34 -1.39 -1.83 -13.25
C GLY A 34 -1.68 -3.16 -12.59
N TYR A 35 -2.11 -3.17 -11.32
CA TYR A 35 -2.26 -4.41 -10.57
C TYR A 35 -3.45 -4.41 -9.60
N ASP A 36 -3.33 -3.75 -8.44
CA ASP A 36 -4.33 -3.85 -7.35
C ASP A 36 -5.71 -3.34 -7.75
N SER A 37 -5.79 -2.39 -8.68
CA SER A 37 -7.06 -1.86 -9.17
C SER A 37 -7.98 -2.93 -9.75
N HIS A 38 -7.42 -3.96 -10.39
CA HIS A 38 -8.19 -5.06 -10.98
C HIS A 38 -8.87 -5.95 -9.93
N LEU A 39 -8.34 -5.96 -8.72
CA LEU A 39 -8.92 -6.69 -7.58
C LEU A 39 -9.88 -5.79 -6.78
N ILE A 40 -9.47 -4.55 -6.55
CA ILE A 40 -10.18 -3.60 -5.67
C ILE A 40 -11.43 -3.04 -6.35
N VAL A 41 -11.36 -2.61 -7.61
CA VAL A 41 -12.49 -1.97 -8.30
C VAL A 41 -13.71 -2.90 -8.42
N PRO A 42 -13.57 -4.18 -8.83
CA PRO A 42 -14.70 -5.12 -8.82
C PRO A 42 -15.27 -5.37 -7.43
N ALA A 43 -14.41 -5.47 -6.41
CA ALA A 43 -14.85 -5.66 -5.02
C ALA A 43 -15.67 -4.45 -4.53
N LEU A 44 -15.22 -3.22 -4.81
CA LEU A 44 -15.95 -1.99 -4.49
C LEU A 44 -17.30 -1.92 -5.23
N GLY A 45 -17.35 -2.37 -6.47
CA GLY A 45 -18.58 -2.40 -7.29
C GLY A 45 -19.70 -3.30 -6.74
N ASN A 46 -19.40 -4.19 -5.80
CA ASN A 46 -20.39 -4.99 -5.10
C ASN A 46 -21.19 -4.21 -4.02
N HIS A 47 -20.67 -3.07 -3.57
CA HIS A 47 -21.31 -2.19 -2.59
C HIS A 47 -22.26 -1.21 -3.28
N LYS A 48 -23.50 -1.66 -3.55
CA LYS A 48 -24.51 -0.91 -4.31
C LYS A 48 -25.05 0.33 -3.63
N ASP A 49 -24.82 0.47 -2.35
CA ASP A 49 -25.17 1.62 -1.51
C ASP A 49 -24.21 2.80 -1.65
N GLN A 50 -23.08 2.60 -2.29
CA GLN A 50 -22.04 3.62 -2.50
C GLN A 50 -21.78 3.86 -3.99
N GLU A 51 -21.59 5.11 -4.35
CA GLU A 51 -21.23 5.47 -5.72
C GLU A 51 -19.76 5.14 -6.00
N LEU A 52 -19.50 4.40 -7.07
CA LEU A 52 -18.16 4.13 -7.59
C LEU A 52 -17.93 4.97 -8.85
N ARG A 53 -17.02 5.94 -8.77
CA ARG A 53 -16.59 6.78 -9.90
C ARG A 53 -15.24 6.32 -10.38
N VAL A 54 -15.16 5.91 -11.63
CA VAL A 54 -13.93 5.42 -12.24
C VAL A 54 -13.66 6.17 -13.52
N ILE A 55 -12.43 6.67 -13.70
CA ILE A 55 -11.92 7.19 -14.96
C ILE A 55 -10.86 6.21 -15.45
N ALA A 56 -11.17 5.51 -16.53
CA ALA A 56 -10.24 4.61 -17.18
C ALA A 56 -9.31 5.38 -18.14
N GLN A 57 -8.04 5.03 -18.16
CA GLN A 57 -7.08 5.47 -19.18
C GLN A 57 -7.10 4.50 -20.36
N THR A 58 -7.19 3.21 -20.08
CA THR A 58 -7.37 2.12 -21.04
C THR A 58 -8.33 1.09 -20.43
N MET A 59 -8.66 0.04 -21.18
CA MET A 59 -9.46 -1.10 -20.65
C MET A 59 -8.80 -1.77 -19.41
N GLU A 60 -7.48 -1.61 -19.26
CA GLU A 60 -6.69 -2.27 -18.22
C GLU A 60 -6.09 -1.30 -17.20
N LYS A 61 -6.28 0.01 -17.34
CA LYS A 61 -5.65 1.00 -16.45
C LYS A 61 -6.62 2.06 -16.01
N TYR A 62 -6.76 2.22 -14.71
CA TYR A 62 -7.62 3.22 -14.10
C TYR A 62 -6.81 4.46 -13.69
N LEU A 63 -7.19 5.61 -14.24
CA LEU A 63 -6.55 6.88 -13.93
C LEU A 63 -7.01 7.45 -12.58
N HIS A 64 -8.30 7.26 -12.28
CA HIS A 64 -8.93 7.75 -11.06
C HIS A 64 -9.98 6.77 -10.59
N VAL A 65 -9.99 6.48 -9.31
CA VAL A 65 -11.02 5.67 -8.65
C VAL A 65 -11.44 6.41 -7.39
N GLN A 66 -12.74 6.70 -7.28
CA GLN A 66 -13.35 7.27 -6.08
C GLN A 66 -14.49 6.35 -5.64
N PHE A 67 -14.54 6.05 -4.36
CA PHE A 67 -15.60 5.25 -3.76
C PHE A 67 -16.32 6.06 -2.69
N GLY A 68 -17.64 6.19 -2.86
CA GLY A 68 -18.45 7.09 -2.08
C GLY A 68 -17.99 8.54 -2.18
N GLU A 69 -18.31 9.32 -1.17
CA GLU A 69 -17.94 10.75 -1.12
C GLU A 69 -16.48 10.98 -0.69
N HIS A 70 -15.88 10.01 0.01
CA HIS A 70 -14.67 10.25 0.78
C HIS A 70 -13.42 9.57 0.26
N LEU A 71 -13.49 8.31 -0.20
CA LEU A 71 -12.29 7.55 -0.55
C LEU A 71 -11.84 7.83 -1.98
N VAL A 72 -10.56 8.18 -2.16
CA VAL A 72 -9.95 8.40 -3.46
C VAL A 72 -8.66 7.60 -3.56
N TYR A 73 -8.63 6.63 -4.46
CA TYR A 73 -7.45 5.81 -4.70
C TYR A 73 -6.45 6.55 -5.59
N LYS A 74 -5.21 6.56 -5.20
CA LYS A 74 -4.08 7.23 -5.86
C LYS A 74 -2.93 6.26 -6.09
N ASP A 75 -2.50 6.20 -7.32
CA ASP A 75 -1.31 5.43 -7.68
C ASP A 75 -0.05 6.27 -7.47
N THR A 76 0.78 5.86 -6.50
CA THR A 76 2.01 6.61 -6.21
C THR A 76 3.05 6.47 -7.32
N MET A 77 2.96 5.44 -8.18
CA MET A 77 3.86 5.29 -9.32
C MET A 77 3.72 6.42 -10.37
N GLN A 78 2.62 7.18 -10.32
CA GLN A 78 2.42 8.34 -11.21
C GLN A 78 3.38 9.50 -10.92
N PHE A 79 3.88 9.60 -9.70
CA PHE A 79 4.77 10.67 -9.26
C PHE A 79 6.07 10.15 -8.60
N LEU A 80 6.14 8.85 -8.29
CA LEU A 80 7.32 8.16 -7.79
C LEU A 80 7.69 7.04 -8.78
N GLY A 81 8.21 7.39 -9.95
CA GLY A 81 8.35 6.54 -11.14
C GLY A 81 9.39 5.40 -11.04
N CYS A 82 9.58 4.79 -9.88
CA CYS A 82 10.45 3.62 -9.72
C CYS A 82 9.86 2.63 -8.69
N SER A 83 10.43 1.43 -8.58
CA SER A 83 9.94 0.41 -7.63
C SER A 83 10.00 0.89 -6.18
N LEU A 84 9.11 0.37 -5.34
CA LEU A 84 9.10 0.69 -3.90
C LEU A 84 10.46 0.36 -3.24
N ALA A 85 11.08 -0.77 -3.62
CA ALA A 85 12.41 -1.13 -3.14
C ALA A 85 13.46 -0.06 -3.47
N ARG A 86 13.41 0.52 -4.69
CA ARG A 86 14.31 1.61 -5.09
C ARG A 86 14.05 2.88 -4.33
N LEU A 87 12.79 3.20 -4.05
CA LEU A 87 12.43 4.36 -3.22
C LEU A 87 12.99 4.22 -1.80
N ILE A 88 12.86 3.04 -1.20
CA ILE A 88 13.42 2.75 0.13
C ILE A 88 14.93 2.91 0.11
N GLN A 89 15.63 2.33 -0.88
CA GLN A 89 17.07 2.48 -1.03
C GLN A 89 17.50 3.95 -1.12
N ASN A 90 16.79 4.73 -1.95
CA ASN A 90 17.07 6.15 -2.11
C ASN A 90 16.88 6.92 -0.79
N LEU A 91 15.78 6.66 -0.08
CA LEU A 91 15.51 7.32 1.20
C LEU A 91 16.53 6.92 2.27
N ASN A 92 16.97 5.66 2.27
CA ASN A 92 17.94 5.14 3.23
C ASN A 92 19.34 5.75 3.06
N THR A 93 19.67 6.33 1.90
CA THR A 93 20.93 7.09 1.72
C THR A 93 21.04 8.29 2.65
N SER A 94 19.89 8.85 3.04
CA SER A 94 19.81 9.97 4.01
C SER A 94 19.77 9.50 5.47
N GLY A 95 19.89 8.20 5.70
CA GLY A 95 19.87 7.56 7.01
C GLY A 95 18.47 7.20 7.50
N ARG A 96 18.43 6.30 8.49
CA ARG A 96 17.21 5.74 9.08
C ARG A 96 16.21 6.80 9.58
N GLN A 97 16.68 7.89 10.12
CA GLN A 97 15.86 9.00 10.61
C GLN A 97 14.95 9.60 9.53
N SER A 98 15.21 9.36 8.26
CA SER A 98 14.36 9.80 7.14
C SER A 98 13.03 9.04 7.05
N PHE A 99 12.91 7.89 7.71
CA PHE A 99 11.68 7.09 7.79
C PHE A 99 10.78 7.50 8.95
N THR A 100 10.58 8.80 9.17
CA THR A 100 9.89 9.38 10.35
C THR A 100 8.52 8.77 10.62
N HIS A 101 7.70 8.59 9.58
CA HIS A 101 6.35 8.03 9.74
C HIS A 101 6.39 6.54 10.08
N LEU A 102 7.31 5.78 9.48
CA LEU A 102 7.50 4.37 9.79
C LEU A 102 7.97 4.20 11.24
N LEU A 103 9.00 4.94 11.64
CA LEU A 103 9.54 4.90 12.99
C LEU A 103 8.49 5.28 14.04
N HIS A 104 7.66 6.28 13.75
CA HIS A 104 6.57 6.66 14.65
C HIS A 104 5.45 5.62 14.72
N ALA A 105 5.10 5.00 13.58
CA ALA A 105 4.04 3.99 13.55
C ALA A 105 4.44 2.67 14.26
N PHE A 106 5.74 2.41 14.36
CA PHE A 106 6.32 1.19 14.93
C PHE A 106 7.25 1.47 16.11
N ASP A 107 6.99 2.54 16.88
CA ASP A 107 7.82 2.97 18.01
C ASP A 107 7.89 1.96 19.17
N GLN A 108 6.88 1.06 19.26
CA GLN A 108 6.84 -0.04 20.22
C GLN A 108 7.72 -1.25 19.85
N TYR A 109 8.23 -1.29 18.61
CA TYR A 109 9.05 -2.41 18.13
C TYR A 109 10.54 -2.07 18.22
N SER A 110 11.36 -3.12 18.33
CA SER A 110 12.81 -2.94 18.31
C SER A 110 13.30 -2.39 16.97
N ASP A 111 14.45 -1.74 16.99
CA ASP A 111 15.08 -1.23 15.78
C ASP A 111 15.34 -2.31 14.73
N SER A 112 15.74 -3.52 15.17
CA SER A 112 15.96 -4.67 14.30
C SER A 112 14.67 -5.11 13.59
N ASN A 113 13.53 -5.07 14.28
CA ASN A 113 12.23 -5.44 13.71
C ASN A 113 11.76 -4.42 12.67
N VAL A 114 11.97 -3.13 12.94
CA VAL A 114 11.66 -2.08 11.97
C VAL A 114 12.53 -2.20 10.72
N ASP A 115 13.80 -2.61 10.85
CA ASP A 115 14.69 -2.82 9.71
C ASP A 115 14.23 -3.96 8.78
N LEU A 116 13.50 -4.96 9.30
CA LEU A 116 12.89 -6.00 8.49
C LEU A 116 11.86 -5.45 7.48
N LEU A 117 11.23 -4.31 7.79
CA LEU A 117 10.26 -3.64 6.92
C LEU A 117 10.91 -2.84 5.79
N LEU A 118 12.22 -2.57 5.86
CA LEU A 118 12.95 -1.76 4.88
C LEU A 118 13.38 -2.55 3.63
N ARG A 119 12.98 -3.79 3.51
CA ARG A 119 13.18 -4.58 2.29
C ARG A 119 11.92 -5.35 1.90
N LYS A 120 11.85 -5.74 0.64
CA LYS A 120 10.74 -6.56 0.15
C LYS A 120 10.73 -7.91 0.88
N GLY A 121 9.58 -8.28 1.42
CA GLY A 121 9.37 -9.60 2.00
C GLY A 121 9.53 -10.72 0.96
N VAL A 122 9.96 -11.88 1.43
CA VAL A 122 10.10 -13.09 0.61
C VAL A 122 8.82 -13.91 0.78
N TYR A 123 8.18 -14.28 -0.33
CA TYR A 123 6.89 -14.97 -0.29
C TYR A 123 6.88 -16.19 -1.21
N PRO A 124 6.43 -17.37 -0.74
CA PRO A 124 6.45 -18.61 -1.49
C PRO A 124 5.21 -18.70 -2.42
N TYR A 125 5.17 -17.93 -3.52
CA TYR A 125 4.01 -17.77 -4.39
C TYR A 125 3.45 -19.09 -4.91
N ASP A 126 4.32 -20.00 -5.39
CA ASP A 126 3.90 -21.28 -5.95
C ASP A 126 3.47 -22.30 -4.91
N TYR A 127 3.89 -22.12 -3.66
CA TYR A 127 3.49 -22.94 -2.52
C TYR A 127 2.10 -22.55 -1.99
N MET A 128 1.73 -21.29 -2.10
CA MET A 128 0.49 -20.71 -1.58
C MET A 128 -0.67 -20.94 -2.55
N VAL A 129 -1.04 -22.20 -2.75
CA VAL A 129 -2.06 -22.61 -3.74
C VAL A 129 -3.50 -22.28 -3.31
N ASP A 130 -3.75 -22.16 -2.01
CA ASP A 130 -5.05 -21.83 -1.46
C ASP A 130 -4.97 -21.18 -0.05
N ALA A 131 -6.09 -20.68 0.45
CA ALA A 131 -6.18 -19.98 1.73
C ALA A 131 -5.92 -20.88 2.95
N THR A 132 -5.92 -22.22 2.82
CA THR A 132 -5.63 -23.13 3.94
C THR A 132 -4.18 -23.01 4.36
N LYS A 133 -3.28 -22.71 3.41
CA LYS A 133 -1.86 -22.47 3.65
C LYS A 133 -1.57 -21.32 4.61
N LEU A 134 -2.46 -20.33 4.68
CA LEU A 134 -2.36 -19.21 5.64
C LEU A 134 -2.53 -19.64 7.11
N LYS A 135 -3.02 -20.87 7.35
CA LYS A 135 -3.20 -21.42 8.70
C LYS A 135 -2.01 -22.22 9.18
N GLU A 136 -0.99 -22.41 8.36
CA GLU A 136 0.22 -23.11 8.73
C GLU A 136 0.96 -22.36 9.83
N LYS A 137 1.46 -23.12 10.81
CA LYS A 137 2.15 -22.58 11.99
C LYS A 137 3.68 -22.64 11.87
N GLN A 138 4.17 -23.07 10.73
CA GLN A 138 5.59 -23.20 10.45
C GLN A 138 5.91 -22.60 9.08
N LEU A 139 7.05 -21.94 9.00
CA LEU A 139 7.54 -21.45 7.72
C LEU A 139 7.83 -22.65 6.80
N PRO A 140 7.39 -22.64 5.53
CA PRO A 140 7.74 -23.69 4.58
C PRO A 140 9.26 -23.79 4.38
N PRO A 141 9.79 -24.95 3.97
CA PRO A 141 11.22 -25.09 3.70
C PRO A 141 11.67 -24.22 2.52
N GLN A 142 12.95 -23.87 2.48
CA GLN A 142 13.52 -22.98 1.45
C GLN A 142 13.15 -23.41 0.01
N ALA A 143 13.10 -24.69 -0.28
CA ALA A 143 12.72 -25.21 -1.60
C ALA A 143 11.28 -24.83 -2.00
N ALA A 144 10.38 -24.60 -1.06
CA ALA A 144 9.00 -24.17 -1.32
C ALA A 144 8.91 -22.71 -1.82
N PHE A 145 9.96 -21.94 -1.68
CA PHE A 145 10.06 -20.56 -2.19
C PHE A 145 10.56 -20.47 -3.63
N PHE A 146 10.70 -21.60 -4.32
CA PHE A 146 11.07 -21.61 -5.75
C PHE A 146 10.00 -20.89 -6.56
N ASN A 147 10.41 -19.94 -7.39
CA ASN A 147 9.52 -19.18 -8.28
C ASN A 147 9.54 -19.81 -9.68
N ARG A 148 8.45 -20.49 -10.04
CA ARG A 148 8.34 -21.16 -11.35
C ARG A 148 8.27 -20.17 -12.51
N LEU A 149 7.68 -18.99 -12.28
CA LEU A 149 7.56 -17.99 -13.35
C LEU A 149 8.92 -17.43 -13.76
N LEU A 150 9.78 -17.15 -12.78
CA LEU A 150 11.13 -16.62 -13.00
C LEU A 150 12.20 -17.71 -13.12
N GLN A 151 11.86 -18.99 -12.80
CA GLN A 151 12.80 -20.12 -12.72
C GLN A 151 13.95 -19.84 -11.73
N GLU A 152 13.64 -19.19 -10.61
CA GLU A 152 14.61 -18.77 -9.60
C GLU A 152 14.38 -19.50 -8.28
N ALA A 153 15.46 -19.98 -7.70
CA ALA A 153 15.47 -20.51 -6.33
C ALA A 153 15.60 -19.37 -5.32
N CYS A 154 14.98 -19.53 -4.15
CA CYS A 154 15.18 -18.63 -3.03
C CYS A 154 16.64 -18.70 -2.55
N SER A 155 17.33 -17.56 -2.48
CA SER A 155 18.66 -17.48 -1.91
C SER A 155 18.67 -17.83 -0.43
N LEU A 156 19.82 -18.22 0.11
CA LEU A 156 19.96 -18.47 1.55
C LEU A 156 19.67 -17.19 2.34
N GLU A 157 20.19 -16.06 1.89
CA GLU A 157 19.96 -14.74 2.52
C GLU A 157 18.46 -14.38 2.59
N ASP A 158 17.72 -14.61 1.49
CA ASP A 158 16.28 -14.34 1.45
C ASP A 158 15.52 -15.29 2.37
N TYR A 159 15.91 -16.56 2.42
CA TYR A 159 15.27 -17.52 3.33
C TYR A 159 15.55 -17.20 4.81
N GLU A 160 16.77 -16.81 5.17
CA GLU A 160 17.11 -16.33 6.51
C GLU A 160 16.32 -15.07 6.88
N HIS A 161 16.10 -14.17 5.91
CA HIS A 161 15.22 -13.03 6.12
C HIS A 161 13.78 -13.46 6.38
N ALA A 162 13.24 -14.39 5.59
CA ALA A 162 11.90 -14.94 5.80
C ALA A 162 11.75 -15.60 7.17
N GLN A 163 12.77 -16.33 7.64
CA GLN A 163 12.81 -16.92 8.98
C GLN A 163 12.76 -15.85 10.08
N ARG A 164 13.55 -14.79 9.95
CA ARG A 164 13.52 -13.67 10.93
C ARG A 164 12.16 -13.00 10.98
N VAL A 165 11.56 -12.70 9.83
CA VAL A 165 10.20 -12.12 9.77
C VAL A 165 9.15 -13.04 10.38
N TRP A 166 9.32 -14.35 10.25
CA TRP A 166 8.38 -15.33 10.79
C TRP A 166 8.43 -15.42 12.32
N THR A 167 9.60 -15.18 12.93
CA THR A 167 9.82 -15.31 14.37
C THR A 167 9.45 -14.05 15.18
N GLU A 168 9.35 -12.90 14.54
CA GLU A 168 8.99 -11.60 15.13
C GLU A 168 7.48 -11.34 15.07
#